data_cd5cb4f7ec2dbd26371cd31ebfeb07ec
#
_entry.id   cd5cb4f7ec2dbd26371cd31ebfeb07ec
#
_cell.length_a   1.000
_cell.length_b   1.000
_cell.length_c   1.000
_cell.angle_alpha   90.00
_cell.angle_beta   90.00
_cell.angle_gamma   90.00
#
_symmetry.space_group_name_H-M   'P 1'
#
loop_
_entity.id
_entity.type
_entity.pdbx_description
1 polymer ?
#
loop_
_entity_poly.entity_id
_entity_poly.type
_entity_poly.pdbx_seq_one_letter_code
_entity_poly.pdbx_strand_id
1 'polypeptide(L)'
;MKSDYDTTSEEAGPSQQEIGRWPLALFILHRCLAPYFARPEPYQRVLLYLQAVLSEIPRKNGWQIAEHAKQARPYGMQRLLSRAIWDDEGVRNEMRAFILQTLSHPSPVPLGAPSGTKPRIPFPVIVIDESGFPKRGTHSAGVKVQYCGATGQGENCQVGVFLTYVTDLGHALIDCALYVPADWCTDAARRQSAHLPETVRFQTKPELAQHLVQRALSASLPIRWVVADTVYGHNTDLRLWLEEQGFSSALAVPANEVVCVETAQGYRICEVASIERQRPGATLDWQRLSMSQGTKGERLFDWAIVPHVHRGIVDGCHFVVIRRCLDDPREIAYYLVVTAPGTSLHTIVLAIGARWWIEVDLENAKDLGLDHYEVRSYTRTLL
;
A
#
# COMPACT_ATOMS: atom_id res chain seq x y z
N MET A 1 20.08 -8.92 1.26
CA MET A 1 19.93 -10.32 1.70
C MET A 1 18.81 -10.90 0.84
N LYS A 2 19.10 -11.84 -0.05
CA LYS A 2 18.07 -12.50 -0.86
C LYS A 2 17.21 -13.34 0.08
N SER A 3 15.91 -13.07 0.15
CA SER A 3 14.96 -13.96 0.81
C SER A 3 14.72 -15.14 -0.14
N ASP A 4 15.19 -16.32 0.23
CA ASP A 4 14.79 -17.56 -0.40
C ASP A 4 13.32 -17.83 0.00
N TYR A 5 12.39 -17.33 -0.81
CA TYR A 5 11.00 -17.73 -0.75
C TYR A 5 10.81 -18.96 -1.64
N ASP A 6 10.89 -20.12 -1.01
CA ASP A 6 10.50 -21.37 -1.63
C ASP A 6 8.97 -21.43 -1.75
N THR A 7 8.48 -21.26 -2.97
CA THR A 7 7.06 -21.24 -3.33
C THR A 7 6.56 -22.65 -3.59
N THR A 8 6.36 -23.45 -2.53
CA THR A 8 5.61 -24.71 -2.64
C THR A 8 4.76 -24.95 -1.40
N SER A 9 3.62 -24.26 -1.30
CA SER A 9 2.44 -24.78 -0.61
C SER A 9 1.26 -24.61 -1.57
N GLU A 10 0.56 -25.71 -1.87
CA GLU A 10 -0.70 -25.69 -2.61
C GLU A 10 -1.71 -24.86 -1.81
N GLU A 11 -1.76 -23.55 -2.08
CA GLU A 11 -2.86 -22.72 -1.65
C GLU A 11 -4.09 -23.22 -2.42
N ALA A 12 -5.14 -23.59 -1.72
CA ALA A 12 -6.42 -23.92 -2.34
C ALA A 12 -6.89 -22.66 -3.11
N GLY A 13 -6.68 -22.64 -4.40
CA GLY A 13 -7.10 -21.57 -5.30
C GLY A 13 -8.62 -21.33 -5.21
N PRO A 14 -9.12 -20.26 -5.85
CA PRO A 14 -10.53 -19.92 -5.84
C PRO A 14 -11.36 -21.11 -6.35
N SER A 15 -12.50 -21.36 -5.73
CA SER A 15 -13.43 -22.41 -6.13
C SER A 15 -13.96 -22.14 -7.56
N GLN A 16 -14.37 -23.21 -8.28
CA GLN A 16 -14.99 -23.06 -9.61
C GLN A 16 -16.21 -22.12 -9.61
N GLN A 17 -16.95 -22.06 -8.50
CA GLN A 17 -18.07 -21.13 -8.36
C GLN A 17 -17.61 -19.67 -8.25
N GLU A 18 -16.50 -19.39 -7.57
CA GLU A 18 -15.90 -18.05 -7.46
C GLU A 18 -15.37 -17.61 -8.81
N ILE A 19 -14.62 -18.47 -9.51
CA ILE A 19 -14.11 -18.20 -10.87
C ILE A 19 -15.26 -17.90 -11.84
N GLY A 20 -16.35 -18.65 -11.77
CA GLY A 20 -17.53 -18.44 -12.60
C GLY A 20 -18.22 -17.08 -12.41
N ARG A 21 -17.96 -16.37 -11.31
CA ARG A 21 -18.53 -15.05 -10.99
C ARG A 21 -17.66 -13.88 -11.46
N TRP A 22 -16.38 -14.10 -11.71
CA TRP A 22 -15.44 -13.04 -12.12
C TRP A 22 -15.86 -12.29 -13.40
N PRO A 23 -16.35 -12.96 -14.47
CA PRO A 23 -16.83 -12.25 -15.65
C PRO A 23 -17.99 -11.30 -15.37
N LEU A 24 -18.90 -11.67 -14.44
CA LEU A 24 -20.00 -10.81 -14.02
C LEU A 24 -19.51 -9.60 -13.24
N ALA A 25 -18.58 -9.81 -12.30
CA ALA A 25 -17.98 -8.73 -11.53
C ALA A 25 -17.25 -7.72 -12.42
N LEU A 26 -16.46 -8.22 -13.38
CA LEU A 26 -15.77 -7.40 -14.38
C LEU A 26 -16.76 -6.61 -15.25
N PHE A 27 -17.86 -7.23 -15.65
CA PHE A 27 -18.91 -6.56 -16.44
C PHE A 27 -19.62 -5.48 -15.61
N ILE A 28 -19.91 -5.72 -14.33
CA ILE A 28 -20.50 -4.73 -13.43
C ILE A 28 -19.56 -3.54 -13.27
N LEU A 29 -18.27 -3.79 -12.96
CA LEU A 29 -17.27 -2.74 -12.87
C LEU A 29 -17.19 -1.94 -14.16
N HIS A 30 -17.09 -2.59 -15.31
CA HIS A 30 -17.06 -1.90 -16.61
C HIS A 30 -18.28 -0.99 -16.81
N ARG A 31 -19.49 -1.43 -16.44
CA ARG A 31 -20.70 -0.59 -16.52
C ARG A 31 -20.62 0.63 -15.62
N CYS A 32 -20.10 0.49 -14.41
CA CYS A 32 -19.92 1.62 -13.48
C CYS A 32 -18.95 2.68 -14.03
N LEU A 33 -17.98 2.27 -14.86
CA LEU A 33 -17.02 3.17 -15.47
C LEU A 33 -17.59 3.99 -16.66
N ALA A 34 -18.74 3.64 -17.20
CA ALA A 34 -19.30 4.28 -18.41
C ALA A 34 -19.39 5.81 -18.34
N PRO A 35 -19.85 6.45 -17.23
CA PRO A 35 -20.00 7.90 -17.16
C PRO A 35 -18.71 8.71 -17.34
N TYR A 36 -17.55 8.08 -17.09
CA TYR A 36 -16.25 8.73 -17.11
C TYR A 36 -15.59 8.77 -18.51
N PHE A 37 -16.26 8.24 -19.52
CA PHE A 37 -15.80 8.21 -20.91
C PHE A 37 -16.72 9.02 -21.81
N ALA A 38 -16.19 10.12 -22.37
CA ALA A 38 -16.95 10.98 -23.28
C ALA A 38 -17.28 10.33 -24.64
N ARG A 39 -16.61 9.22 -24.99
CA ARG A 39 -16.80 8.52 -26.28
C ARG A 39 -16.93 7.01 -26.07
N PRO A 40 -17.78 6.35 -26.88
CA PRO A 40 -18.03 4.91 -26.73
C PRO A 40 -16.79 4.04 -27.07
N GLU A 41 -15.91 4.47 -28.00
CA GLU A 41 -14.80 3.63 -28.43
C GLU A 41 -13.73 3.43 -27.35
N PRO A 42 -13.26 4.45 -26.60
CA PRO A 42 -12.41 4.24 -25.43
C PRO A 42 -13.09 3.37 -24.36
N TYR A 43 -14.35 3.62 -24.07
CA TYR A 43 -15.11 2.85 -23.10
C TYR A 43 -15.19 1.37 -23.43
N GLN A 44 -15.52 1.02 -24.69
CA GLN A 44 -15.55 -0.38 -25.13
C GLN A 44 -14.17 -1.05 -25.03
N ARG A 45 -13.09 -0.31 -25.31
CA ARG A 45 -11.73 -0.83 -25.20
C ARG A 45 -11.29 -1.08 -23.77
N VAL A 46 -11.85 -0.39 -22.78
CA VAL A 46 -11.54 -0.64 -21.34
C VAL A 46 -11.89 -2.08 -20.97
N LEU A 47 -13.04 -2.62 -21.41
CA LEU A 47 -13.38 -4.02 -21.12
C LEU A 47 -12.35 -4.98 -21.71
N LEU A 48 -11.97 -4.76 -22.96
CA LEU A 48 -10.95 -5.58 -23.62
C LEU A 48 -9.57 -5.46 -22.95
N TYR A 49 -9.24 -4.26 -22.49
CA TYR A 49 -8.02 -4.00 -21.72
C TYR A 49 -8.03 -4.79 -20.41
N LEU A 50 -9.09 -4.68 -19.61
CA LEU A 50 -9.23 -5.38 -18.34
C LEU A 50 -9.19 -6.91 -18.51
N GLN A 51 -9.87 -7.44 -19.54
CA GLN A 51 -9.81 -8.87 -19.87
C GLN A 51 -8.39 -9.32 -20.24
N ALA A 52 -7.66 -8.51 -21.01
CA ALA A 52 -6.29 -8.83 -21.38
C ALA A 52 -5.30 -8.73 -20.19
N VAL A 53 -5.49 -7.75 -19.31
CA VAL A 53 -4.70 -7.63 -18.07
C VAL A 53 -4.88 -8.86 -17.17
N LEU A 54 -6.10 -9.38 -17.08
CA LEU A 54 -6.41 -10.60 -16.31
C LEU A 54 -6.05 -11.91 -17.02
N SER A 55 -5.55 -11.85 -18.26
CA SER A 55 -5.15 -13.04 -19.02
C SER A 55 -3.67 -13.38 -18.81
N GLU A 56 -3.25 -14.56 -19.28
CA GLU A 56 -1.88 -15.07 -19.16
C GLU A 56 -0.89 -14.51 -20.19
N ILE A 57 -1.22 -13.38 -20.89
CA ILE A 57 -0.27 -12.80 -21.85
C ILE A 57 0.99 -12.32 -21.14
N PRO A 58 2.18 -12.63 -21.69
CA PRO A 58 3.44 -12.41 -20.96
C PRO A 58 3.81 -10.93 -20.77
N ARG A 59 3.29 -10.04 -21.62
CA ARG A 59 3.50 -8.58 -21.50
C ARG A 59 2.20 -7.82 -21.68
N LYS A 60 1.89 -6.95 -20.73
CA LYS A 60 0.66 -6.14 -20.72
C LYS A 60 0.88 -4.77 -21.40
N ASN A 61 1.54 -4.76 -22.57
CA ASN A 61 1.72 -3.55 -23.38
C ASN A 61 0.61 -3.38 -24.41
N GLY A 62 0.45 -2.17 -24.95
CA GLY A 62 -0.64 -1.85 -25.88
C GLY A 62 -0.64 -2.69 -27.16
N TRP A 63 0.50 -3.27 -27.58
CA TRP A 63 0.58 -4.18 -28.73
C TRP A 63 0.00 -5.56 -28.41
N GLN A 64 0.53 -6.24 -27.39
CA GLN A 64 0.11 -7.59 -27.02
C GLN A 64 -1.33 -7.64 -26.50
N ILE A 65 -1.77 -6.59 -25.79
CA ILE A 65 -3.18 -6.43 -25.42
C ILE A 65 -4.08 -6.34 -26.64
N ALA A 66 -3.68 -5.61 -27.69
CA ALA A 66 -4.45 -5.51 -28.92
C ALA A 66 -4.50 -6.85 -29.69
N GLU A 67 -3.39 -7.59 -29.74
CA GLU A 67 -3.34 -8.94 -30.34
C GLU A 67 -4.27 -9.91 -29.59
N HIS A 68 -4.22 -9.93 -28.26
CA HIS A 68 -5.10 -10.75 -27.43
C HIS A 68 -6.58 -10.41 -27.67
N ALA A 69 -6.89 -9.12 -27.78
CA ALA A 69 -8.23 -8.62 -28.11
C ALA A 69 -8.61 -8.80 -29.60
N LYS A 70 -7.80 -9.52 -30.40
CA LYS A 70 -8.01 -9.77 -31.84
C LYS A 70 -8.21 -8.49 -32.65
N GLN A 71 -7.59 -7.40 -32.25
CA GLN A 71 -7.60 -6.14 -32.99
C GLN A 71 -6.57 -6.20 -34.12
N ALA A 72 -6.96 -5.77 -35.33
CA ALA A 72 -6.08 -5.77 -36.49
C ALA A 72 -4.82 -4.88 -36.34
N ARG A 73 -4.87 -3.89 -35.44
CA ARG A 73 -3.77 -2.93 -35.19
C ARG A 73 -3.75 -2.48 -33.73
N PRO A 74 -2.59 -2.19 -33.14
CA PRO A 74 -2.45 -1.81 -31.75
C PRO A 74 -2.90 -0.37 -31.43
N TYR A 75 -3.09 0.46 -32.46
CA TYR A 75 -3.30 1.91 -32.30
C TYR A 75 -4.49 2.27 -31.40
N GLY A 76 -5.55 1.48 -31.41
CA GLY A 76 -6.72 1.71 -30.57
C GLY A 76 -6.39 1.55 -29.08
N MET A 77 -5.66 0.51 -28.73
CA MET A 77 -5.25 0.21 -27.36
C MET A 77 -4.15 1.18 -26.88
N GLN A 78 -3.16 1.45 -27.72
CA GLN A 78 -2.13 2.46 -27.42
C GLN A 78 -2.75 3.84 -27.22
N ARG A 79 -3.76 4.22 -28.03
CA ARG A 79 -4.48 5.48 -27.85
C ARG A 79 -5.27 5.54 -26.55
N LEU A 80 -5.91 4.43 -26.12
CA LEU A 80 -6.59 4.36 -24.83
C LEU A 80 -5.64 4.73 -23.71
N LEU A 81 -4.44 4.14 -23.70
CA LEU A 81 -3.45 4.29 -22.64
C LEU A 81 -2.70 5.63 -22.67
N SER A 82 -2.57 6.28 -23.86
CA SER A 82 -1.70 7.44 -24.01
C SER A 82 -2.41 8.76 -24.32
N ARG A 83 -3.54 8.75 -25.07
CA ARG A 83 -4.13 9.97 -25.65
C ARG A 83 -5.65 10.09 -25.50
N ALA A 84 -6.36 9.03 -25.18
CA ALA A 84 -7.81 9.09 -25.01
C ALA A 84 -8.16 9.99 -23.83
N ILE A 85 -9.16 10.84 -24.01
CA ILE A 85 -9.65 11.74 -22.96
C ILE A 85 -10.74 11.01 -22.20
N TRP A 86 -10.55 10.83 -20.92
CA TRP A 86 -11.49 10.28 -19.95
C TRP A 86 -11.16 10.82 -18.57
N ASP A 87 -12.13 10.82 -17.69
CA ASP A 87 -12.00 11.31 -16.32
C ASP A 87 -11.30 10.24 -15.46
N ASP A 88 -10.00 10.38 -15.28
CA ASP A 88 -9.16 9.46 -14.51
C ASP A 88 -9.44 9.55 -13.00
N GLU A 89 -9.78 10.71 -12.48
CA GLU A 89 -10.17 10.86 -11.07
C GLU A 89 -11.51 10.21 -10.81
N GLY A 90 -12.49 10.42 -11.69
CA GLY A 90 -13.80 9.76 -11.64
C GLY A 90 -13.67 8.24 -11.69
N VAL A 91 -12.85 7.69 -12.59
CA VAL A 91 -12.56 6.25 -12.66
C VAL A 91 -11.96 5.74 -11.34
N ARG A 92 -10.97 6.42 -10.76
CA ARG A 92 -10.38 6.01 -9.48
C ARG A 92 -11.41 6.05 -8.33
N ASN A 93 -12.24 7.08 -8.29
CA ASN A 93 -13.31 7.20 -7.30
C ASN A 93 -14.31 6.05 -7.41
N GLU A 94 -14.71 5.70 -8.64
CA GLU A 94 -15.62 4.58 -8.90
C GLU A 94 -15.00 3.24 -8.51
N MET A 95 -13.73 3.02 -8.85
CA MET A 95 -13.01 1.83 -8.42
C MET A 95 -12.94 1.71 -6.90
N ARG A 96 -12.66 2.80 -6.18
CA ARG A 96 -12.71 2.84 -4.71
C ARG A 96 -14.08 2.49 -4.18
N ALA A 97 -15.15 3.07 -4.75
CA ALA A 97 -16.52 2.76 -4.36
C ALA A 97 -16.86 1.29 -4.58
N PHE A 98 -16.44 0.72 -5.73
CA PHE A 98 -16.61 -0.71 -6.04
C PHE A 98 -15.88 -1.62 -5.04
N ILE A 99 -14.63 -1.29 -4.68
CA ILE A 99 -13.85 -2.02 -3.68
C ILE A 99 -14.54 -1.92 -2.31
N LEU A 100 -15.00 -0.75 -1.91
CA LEU A 100 -15.72 -0.55 -0.66
C LEU A 100 -16.97 -1.41 -0.57
N GLN A 101 -17.81 -1.41 -1.61
CA GLN A 101 -19.01 -2.24 -1.64
C GLN A 101 -18.65 -3.73 -1.50
N THR A 102 -17.53 -4.15 -2.06
CA THR A 102 -17.07 -5.53 -2.02
C THR A 102 -16.49 -5.92 -0.66
N LEU A 103 -15.72 -5.03 -0.03
CA LEU A 103 -14.98 -5.30 1.21
C LEU A 103 -15.72 -4.83 2.48
N SER A 104 -16.84 -4.11 2.37
CA SER A 104 -17.62 -3.65 3.53
C SER A 104 -18.88 -4.47 3.81
N HIS A 105 -19.38 -5.19 2.80
CA HIS A 105 -20.56 -6.04 2.93
C HIS A 105 -20.30 -7.38 2.24
N PRO A 106 -20.80 -8.50 2.77
CA PRO A 106 -20.81 -9.75 2.04
C PRO A 106 -21.63 -9.55 0.76
N SER A 107 -20.93 -9.28 -0.33
CA SER A 107 -21.55 -9.09 -1.64
C SER A 107 -22.28 -10.35 -2.08
N PRO A 108 -23.47 -10.25 -2.73
CA PRO A 108 -24.09 -11.39 -3.40
C PRO A 108 -23.19 -11.90 -4.56
N VAL A 109 -22.18 -11.14 -4.97
CA VAL A 109 -21.09 -11.56 -5.84
C VAL A 109 -19.80 -11.50 -5.01
N PRO A 110 -19.38 -12.57 -4.32
CA PRO A 110 -18.10 -12.59 -3.66
C PRO A 110 -17.01 -12.47 -4.75
N LEU A 111 -16.39 -11.31 -4.84
CA LEU A 111 -15.10 -11.17 -5.47
C LEU A 111 -14.12 -11.79 -4.47
N GLY A 112 -14.06 -13.14 -4.46
CA GLY A 112 -13.31 -13.87 -3.46
C GLY A 112 -11.84 -13.57 -3.55
N ALA A 113 -11.25 -13.11 -2.44
CA ALA A 113 -9.88 -13.46 -2.15
C ALA A 113 -9.76 -14.99 -2.19
N PRO A 114 -8.64 -15.56 -2.69
CA PRO A 114 -8.43 -16.99 -2.72
C PRO A 114 -8.77 -17.61 -1.34
N SER A 115 -9.56 -18.67 -1.35
CA SER A 115 -9.99 -19.36 -0.13
C SER A 115 -8.74 -19.94 0.54
N GLY A 116 -8.23 -19.29 1.56
CA GLY A 116 -7.03 -19.72 2.29
C GLY A 116 -6.38 -18.61 3.11
N THR A 117 -6.32 -17.39 2.60
CA THR A 117 -5.53 -16.29 3.18
C THR A 117 -6.36 -15.03 3.44
N LYS A 118 -7.53 -15.16 4.07
CA LYS A 118 -8.28 -13.95 4.48
C LYS A 118 -7.58 -13.28 5.66
N PRO A 119 -7.45 -11.93 5.61
CA PRO A 119 -6.99 -11.18 6.77
C PRO A 119 -7.91 -11.47 7.96
N ARG A 120 -7.34 -11.90 9.09
CA ARG A 120 -8.11 -12.05 10.34
C ARG A 120 -8.12 -10.74 11.13
N ILE A 121 -8.45 -9.65 10.47
CA ILE A 121 -8.38 -8.30 11.02
C ILE A 121 -9.81 -7.80 11.20
N PRO A 122 -10.33 -7.69 12.43
CA PRO A 122 -11.75 -7.37 12.69
C PRO A 122 -12.09 -5.88 12.55
N PHE A 123 -11.24 -5.11 11.91
CA PHE A 123 -11.39 -3.67 11.70
C PHE A 123 -10.69 -3.22 10.41
N PRO A 124 -11.16 -2.13 9.77
CA PRO A 124 -10.55 -1.63 8.55
C PRO A 124 -9.19 -0.96 8.82
N VAL A 125 -8.19 -1.31 8.01
CA VAL A 125 -6.83 -0.78 8.07
C VAL A 125 -6.44 -0.20 6.72
N ILE A 126 -5.82 0.97 6.73
CA ILE A 126 -5.05 1.51 5.60
C ILE A 126 -3.59 1.15 5.82
N VAL A 127 -2.99 0.55 4.82
CA VAL A 127 -1.56 0.29 4.77
C VAL A 127 -0.93 1.19 3.71
N ILE A 128 0.19 1.83 4.05
CA ILE A 128 0.95 2.72 3.19
C ILE A 128 2.30 2.09 2.90
N ASP A 129 2.68 2.03 1.64
CA ASP A 129 4.02 1.62 1.22
C ASP A 129 4.36 2.20 -0.16
N GLU A 130 5.59 2.07 -0.60
CA GLU A 130 5.99 2.45 -1.94
C GLU A 130 6.51 1.27 -2.75
N SER A 131 6.43 1.41 -4.07
CA SER A 131 7.07 0.47 -4.99
C SER A 131 7.84 1.19 -6.09
N GLY A 132 9.03 0.64 -6.40
CA GLY A 132 9.86 1.10 -7.50
C GLY A 132 9.55 0.35 -8.80
N PHE A 133 9.61 1.07 -9.92
CA PHE A 133 9.40 0.56 -11.27
C PHE A 133 10.63 0.88 -12.11
N PRO A 134 11.56 -0.07 -12.34
CA PRO A 134 12.72 0.14 -13.17
C PRO A 134 12.35 0.63 -14.57
N LYS A 135 13.02 1.65 -15.06
CA LYS A 135 12.78 2.24 -16.38
C LYS A 135 14.07 2.40 -17.16
N ARG A 136 13.97 2.16 -18.46
CA ARG A 136 15.06 2.47 -19.39
C ARG A 136 14.86 3.89 -19.94
N GLY A 137 15.93 4.69 -19.93
CA GLY A 137 15.89 6.07 -20.42
C GLY A 137 15.42 7.10 -19.39
N THR A 138 15.31 8.37 -19.80
CA THR A 138 15.20 9.54 -18.92
C THR A 138 13.92 10.35 -19.13
N HIS A 139 13.00 9.89 -19.98
CA HIS A 139 11.84 10.68 -20.42
C HIS A 139 10.53 10.38 -19.69
N SER A 140 10.43 9.29 -18.93
CA SER A 140 9.22 9.00 -18.16
C SER A 140 9.10 9.94 -16.97
N ALA A 141 7.90 10.45 -16.71
CA ALA A 141 7.64 11.39 -15.62
C ALA A 141 8.19 10.87 -14.28
N GLY A 142 8.98 11.66 -13.57
CA GLY A 142 9.52 11.31 -12.25
C GLY A 142 10.67 10.27 -12.26
N VAL A 143 11.14 9.82 -13.43
CA VAL A 143 12.25 8.87 -13.51
C VAL A 143 13.56 9.48 -13.06
N LYS A 144 14.29 8.77 -12.20
CA LYS A 144 15.59 9.18 -11.67
C LYS A 144 16.35 7.95 -11.16
N VAL A 145 17.69 8.05 -11.08
CA VAL A 145 18.48 7.09 -10.29
C VAL A 145 18.20 7.34 -8.81
N GLN A 146 17.49 6.43 -8.18
CA GLN A 146 17.06 6.48 -6.78
C GLN A 146 16.93 5.06 -6.23
N TYR A 147 16.76 4.92 -4.92
CA TYR A 147 16.55 3.60 -4.33
C TYR A 147 15.26 2.98 -4.89
N CYS A 148 15.39 1.77 -5.43
CA CYS A 148 14.29 0.97 -5.96
C CYS A 148 14.04 -0.22 -5.05
N GLY A 149 12.95 -0.21 -4.28
CA GLY A 149 12.61 -1.31 -3.36
C GLY A 149 12.46 -2.66 -4.07
N ALA A 150 12.00 -2.67 -5.33
CA ALA A 150 11.84 -3.89 -6.12
C ALA A 150 13.17 -4.62 -6.42
N THR A 151 14.28 -3.87 -6.52
CA THR A 151 15.61 -4.44 -6.81
C THR A 151 16.57 -4.35 -5.62
N GLY A 152 16.19 -3.65 -4.56
CA GLY A 152 16.99 -3.46 -3.35
C GLY A 152 18.24 -2.59 -3.53
N GLN A 153 18.34 -1.82 -4.62
CA GLN A 153 19.52 -1.01 -4.95
C GLN A 153 19.15 0.33 -5.59
N GLY A 154 20.15 1.21 -5.75
CA GLY A 154 20.03 2.44 -6.51
C GLY A 154 19.91 2.13 -8.00
N GLU A 155 18.77 2.49 -8.62
CA GLU A 155 18.47 2.19 -10.01
C GLU A 155 17.65 3.30 -10.66
N ASN A 156 17.71 3.40 -11.98
CA ASN A 156 16.88 4.33 -12.73
C ASN A 156 15.43 3.85 -12.74
N CYS A 157 14.60 4.43 -11.91
CA CYS A 157 13.24 3.99 -11.67
C CYS A 157 12.26 5.15 -11.46
N GLN A 158 10.98 4.86 -11.63
CA GLN A 158 9.88 5.63 -11.07
C GLN A 158 9.50 5.02 -9.71
N VAL A 159 9.01 5.83 -8.79
CA VAL A 159 8.51 5.36 -7.48
C VAL A 159 7.07 5.82 -7.33
N GLY A 160 6.19 4.89 -6.98
CA GLY A 160 4.81 5.17 -6.60
C GLY A 160 4.61 4.92 -5.11
N VAL A 161 3.85 5.80 -4.46
CA VAL A 161 3.31 5.58 -3.12
C VAL A 161 1.92 5.00 -3.27
N PHE A 162 1.60 3.96 -2.53
CA PHE A 162 0.36 3.18 -2.65
C PHE A 162 -0.39 3.10 -1.33
N LEU A 163 -1.70 2.98 -1.41
CA LEU A 163 -2.56 2.60 -0.30
C LEU A 163 -3.24 1.26 -0.58
N THR A 164 -3.16 0.35 0.38
CA THR A 164 -3.98 -0.86 0.45
C THR A 164 -5.02 -0.71 1.55
N TYR A 165 -6.27 -1.07 1.24
CA TYR A 165 -7.35 -1.18 2.21
C TYR A 165 -7.54 -2.64 2.60
N VAL A 166 -7.52 -2.92 3.90
CA VAL A 166 -7.56 -4.27 4.45
C VAL A 166 -8.72 -4.39 5.43
N THR A 167 -9.53 -5.45 5.27
CA THR A 167 -10.64 -5.81 6.16
C THR A 167 -10.63 -7.33 6.41
N ASP A 168 -11.54 -7.84 7.22
CA ASP A 168 -11.77 -9.29 7.40
C ASP A 168 -12.32 -9.99 6.14
N LEU A 169 -12.86 -9.22 5.18
CA LEU A 169 -13.38 -9.74 3.93
C LEU A 169 -12.32 -9.86 2.83
N GLY A 170 -11.21 -9.11 2.95
CA GLY A 170 -10.13 -9.11 1.96
C GLY A 170 -9.31 -7.83 1.98
N HIS A 171 -8.52 -7.65 0.93
CA HIS A 171 -7.63 -6.51 0.77
C HIS A 171 -7.56 -6.09 -0.70
N ALA A 172 -7.24 -4.82 -0.96
CA ALA A 172 -7.04 -4.29 -2.31
C ALA A 172 -6.25 -2.99 -2.30
N LEU A 173 -5.46 -2.75 -3.35
CA LEU A 173 -4.93 -1.42 -3.67
C LEU A 173 -6.11 -0.48 -3.99
N ILE A 174 -6.18 0.67 -3.31
CA ILE A 174 -7.27 1.62 -3.47
C ILE A 174 -6.85 2.95 -4.06
N ASP A 175 -5.58 3.29 -3.98
CA ASP A 175 -5.06 4.54 -4.49
C ASP A 175 -3.54 4.51 -4.65
N CYS A 176 -3.02 5.41 -5.51
CA CYS A 176 -1.59 5.60 -5.67
C CYS A 176 -1.25 7.04 -6.10
N ALA A 177 0.01 7.43 -5.86
CA ALA A 177 0.58 8.70 -6.33
C ALA A 177 2.01 8.50 -6.82
N LEU A 178 2.33 9.10 -7.97
CA LEU A 178 3.69 9.10 -8.48
C LEU A 178 4.57 10.07 -7.66
N TYR A 179 5.67 9.57 -7.14
CA TYR A 179 6.70 10.42 -6.55
C TYR A 179 7.46 11.15 -7.66
N VAL A 180 7.40 12.49 -7.64
CA VAL A 180 8.10 13.34 -8.59
C VAL A 180 9.27 14.01 -7.88
N PRO A 181 10.52 13.62 -8.18
CA PRO A 181 11.71 14.22 -7.56
C PRO A 181 11.80 15.75 -7.77
N ALA A 182 12.46 16.47 -6.86
CA ALA A 182 12.54 17.92 -6.86
C ALA A 182 13.14 18.51 -8.15
N ASP A 183 14.14 17.84 -8.74
CA ASP A 183 14.76 18.23 -10.01
C ASP A 183 13.78 18.16 -11.20
N TRP A 184 12.80 17.28 -11.17
CA TRP A 184 11.71 17.25 -12.15
C TRP A 184 10.77 18.46 -12.01
N CYS A 185 10.54 18.92 -10.79
CA CYS A 185 9.64 20.03 -10.52
C CYS A 185 10.23 21.39 -10.95
N THR A 186 11.55 21.52 -11.06
CA THR A 186 12.26 22.75 -11.43
C THR A 186 12.69 22.81 -12.89
N ASP A 187 12.77 21.65 -13.58
CA ASP A 187 13.17 21.56 -14.99
C ASP A 187 11.97 21.78 -15.93
N ALA A 188 11.87 22.97 -16.53
CA ALA A 188 10.77 23.33 -17.42
C ALA A 188 10.68 22.44 -18.67
N ALA A 189 11.82 21.99 -19.23
CA ALA A 189 11.84 21.14 -20.41
C ALA A 189 11.32 19.74 -20.10
N ARG A 190 11.72 19.15 -18.97
CA ARG A 190 11.19 17.89 -18.50
C ARG A 190 9.70 17.96 -18.16
N ARG A 191 9.25 19.01 -17.47
CA ARG A 191 7.83 19.25 -17.20
C ARG A 191 6.99 19.24 -18.46
N GLN A 192 7.42 19.99 -19.47
CA GLN A 192 6.73 20.09 -20.74
C GLN A 192 6.71 18.73 -21.47
N SER A 193 7.83 18.05 -21.57
CA SER A 193 7.96 16.78 -22.29
C SER A 193 7.13 15.64 -21.68
N ALA A 194 6.99 15.64 -20.36
CA ALA A 194 6.22 14.65 -19.62
C ALA A 194 4.76 15.10 -19.33
N HIS A 195 4.33 16.23 -19.85
CA HIS A 195 3.01 16.82 -19.57
C HIS A 195 2.72 16.93 -18.06
N LEU A 196 3.72 17.36 -17.30
CA LEU A 196 3.57 17.55 -15.85
C LEU A 196 2.75 18.81 -15.59
N PRO A 197 1.58 18.74 -14.94
CA PRO A 197 0.74 19.90 -14.66
C PRO A 197 1.48 20.98 -13.86
N GLU A 198 1.16 22.25 -14.11
CA GLU A 198 1.75 23.36 -13.35
C GLU A 198 1.47 23.31 -11.86
N THR A 199 0.37 22.67 -11.47
CA THR A 199 -0.02 22.46 -10.07
C THR A 199 0.87 21.47 -9.32
N VAL A 200 1.55 20.57 -10.05
CA VAL A 200 2.43 19.57 -9.41
C VAL A 200 3.67 20.28 -8.86
N ARG A 201 3.91 20.11 -7.57
CA ARG A 201 5.06 20.56 -6.82
C ARG A 201 5.80 19.37 -6.23
N PHE A 202 7.04 19.60 -5.83
CA PHE A 202 7.76 18.58 -5.07
C PHE A 202 7.03 18.27 -3.77
N GLN A 203 6.88 17.01 -3.52
CA GLN A 203 6.33 16.45 -2.28
C GLN A 203 7.17 15.27 -1.84
N THR A 204 7.42 15.16 -0.56
CA THR A 204 8.03 13.97 0.04
C THR A 204 7.06 12.78 -0.01
N LYS A 205 7.56 11.56 0.14
CA LYS A 205 6.69 10.37 0.20
C LYS A 205 5.67 10.43 1.36
N PRO A 206 6.03 10.89 2.58
CA PRO A 206 5.05 11.12 3.64
C PRO A 206 3.95 12.13 3.30
N GLU A 207 4.28 13.24 2.64
CA GLU A 207 3.28 14.21 2.17
C GLU A 207 2.34 13.62 1.10
N LEU A 208 2.87 12.80 0.19
CA LEU A 208 2.05 12.05 -0.77
C LEU A 208 1.13 11.07 -0.05
N ALA A 209 1.63 10.34 0.94
CA ALA A 209 0.83 9.43 1.76
C ALA A 209 -0.30 10.16 2.48
N GLN A 210 -0.01 11.31 3.08
CA GLN A 210 -1.01 12.17 3.71
C GLN A 210 -2.13 12.56 2.73
N HIS A 211 -1.79 12.99 1.52
CA HIS A 211 -2.77 13.33 0.47
C HIS A 211 -3.60 12.13 0.04
N LEU A 212 -2.98 10.94 -0.07
CA LEU A 212 -3.70 9.71 -0.41
C LEU A 212 -4.71 9.33 0.67
N VAL A 213 -4.31 9.36 1.95
CA VAL A 213 -5.21 9.11 3.08
C VAL A 213 -6.33 10.15 3.13
N GLN A 214 -6.03 11.44 2.89
CA GLN A 214 -7.04 12.49 2.82
C GLN A 214 -8.07 12.23 1.71
N ARG A 215 -7.65 11.73 0.54
CA ARG A 215 -8.58 11.34 -0.53
C ARG A 215 -9.46 10.15 -0.13
N ALA A 216 -8.88 9.17 0.57
CA ALA A 216 -9.62 8.05 1.10
C ALA A 216 -10.71 8.50 2.10
N LEU A 217 -10.38 9.44 2.99
CA LEU A 217 -11.33 10.06 3.90
C LEU A 217 -12.45 10.81 3.17
N SER A 218 -12.08 11.61 2.16
CA SER A 218 -13.05 12.37 1.36
C SER A 218 -14.02 11.46 0.60
N ALA A 219 -13.58 10.23 0.29
CA ALA A 219 -14.41 9.16 -0.28
C ALA A 219 -15.24 8.39 0.79
N SER A 220 -15.21 8.84 2.05
CA SER A 220 -15.92 8.23 3.18
C SER A 220 -15.53 6.76 3.45
N LEU A 221 -14.26 6.39 3.17
CA LEU A 221 -13.77 5.08 3.57
C LEU A 221 -13.77 4.96 5.10
N PRO A 222 -14.37 3.91 5.67
CA PRO A 222 -14.23 3.63 7.09
C PRO A 222 -12.79 3.20 7.37
N ILE A 223 -12.04 4.05 8.07
CA ILE A 223 -10.65 3.80 8.45
C ILE A 223 -10.58 3.77 9.97
N ARG A 224 -10.01 2.72 10.55
CA ARG A 224 -9.76 2.65 11.98
C ARG A 224 -8.27 2.72 12.29
N TRP A 225 -7.43 2.09 11.49
CA TRP A 225 -6.00 2.05 11.66
C TRP A 225 -5.25 2.51 10.41
N VAL A 226 -4.12 3.17 10.62
CA VAL A 226 -3.13 3.46 9.57
C VAL A 226 -1.81 2.81 9.95
N VAL A 227 -1.23 2.04 9.04
CA VAL A 227 0.01 1.30 9.26
C VAL A 227 0.99 1.61 8.12
N ALA A 228 2.25 1.83 8.44
CA ALA A 228 3.29 2.10 7.45
C ALA A 228 4.67 1.66 7.94
N ASP A 229 5.63 1.67 7.02
CA ASP A 229 7.03 1.36 7.29
C ASP A 229 7.82 2.54 7.87
N THR A 230 9.13 2.37 8.00
CA THR A 230 10.05 3.36 8.61
C THR A 230 10.19 4.65 7.82
N VAL A 231 9.94 4.65 6.50
CA VAL A 231 9.99 5.86 5.67
C VAL A 231 8.92 6.86 6.12
N TYR A 232 7.74 6.34 6.44
CA TYR A 232 6.59 7.13 6.91
C TYR A 232 6.62 7.33 8.42
N GLY A 233 7.00 6.30 9.18
CA GLY A 233 7.00 6.35 10.64
C GLY A 233 8.06 7.29 11.22
N HIS A 234 9.17 7.52 10.54
CA HIS A 234 10.17 8.52 10.95
C HIS A 234 9.69 9.98 10.76
N ASN A 235 8.64 10.21 9.96
CA ASN A 235 8.13 11.56 9.72
C ASN A 235 7.17 12.00 10.83
N THR A 236 7.61 12.95 11.66
CA THR A 236 6.82 13.48 12.79
C THR A 236 5.54 14.18 12.35
N ASP A 237 5.59 14.94 11.25
CA ASP A 237 4.43 15.71 10.78
C ASP A 237 3.30 14.76 10.33
N LEU A 238 3.64 13.65 9.66
CA LEU A 238 2.65 12.64 9.30
C LEU A 238 2.05 11.96 10.54
N ARG A 239 2.87 11.64 11.55
CA ARG A 239 2.39 11.05 12.82
C ARG A 239 1.38 11.96 13.52
N LEU A 240 1.74 13.23 13.69
CA LEU A 240 0.88 14.23 14.32
C LEU A 240 -0.40 14.45 13.52
N TRP A 241 -0.31 14.54 12.21
CA TRP A 241 -1.49 14.68 11.37
C TRP A 241 -2.46 13.50 11.49
N LEU A 242 -1.95 12.26 11.49
CA LEU A 242 -2.80 11.07 11.67
C LEU A 242 -3.50 11.07 13.03
N GLU A 243 -2.81 11.50 14.08
CA GLU A 243 -3.39 11.67 15.42
C GLU A 243 -4.50 12.74 15.43
N GLU A 244 -4.27 13.90 14.79
CA GLU A 244 -5.26 14.98 14.66
C GLU A 244 -6.51 14.54 13.89
N GLN A 245 -6.38 13.59 12.94
CA GLN A 245 -7.52 12.99 12.26
C GLN A 245 -8.27 11.96 13.12
N GLY A 246 -7.76 11.62 14.30
CA GLY A 246 -8.37 10.67 15.22
C GLY A 246 -8.16 9.20 14.86
N PHE A 247 -7.16 8.89 14.02
CA PHE A 247 -6.84 7.51 13.69
C PHE A 247 -5.99 6.84 14.77
N SER A 248 -6.25 5.55 14.99
CA SER A 248 -5.20 4.70 15.53
C SER A 248 -4.13 4.48 14.47
N SER A 249 -2.87 4.55 14.86
CA SER A 249 -1.75 4.31 13.94
C SER A 249 -0.68 3.41 14.56
N ALA A 250 -0.03 2.62 13.73
CA ALA A 250 1.12 1.80 14.13
C ALA A 250 2.19 1.91 13.03
N LEU A 251 3.14 2.81 13.24
CA LEU A 251 4.15 3.16 12.24
C LEU A 251 5.50 2.62 12.68
N ALA A 252 6.16 1.85 11.81
CA ALA A 252 7.52 1.38 12.09
C ALA A 252 8.48 2.57 12.13
N VAL A 253 9.46 2.50 13.04
CA VAL A 253 10.48 3.54 13.19
C VAL A 253 11.88 2.92 13.20
N PRO A 254 12.92 3.68 12.81
CA PRO A 254 14.28 3.21 12.85
C PRO A 254 14.76 3.03 14.32
N ALA A 255 15.77 2.18 14.52
CA ALA A 255 16.30 1.84 15.85
C ALA A 255 16.84 3.05 16.65
N ASN A 256 17.23 4.11 15.96
CA ASN A 256 17.72 5.36 16.52
C ASN A 256 16.64 6.44 16.72
N GLU A 257 15.36 6.09 16.51
CA GLU A 257 14.26 7.03 16.82
C GLU A 257 14.26 7.38 18.30
N VAL A 258 14.14 8.67 18.61
CA VAL A 258 14.22 9.18 19.97
C VAL A 258 12.81 9.31 20.56
N VAL A 259 12.62 8.72 21.71
CA VAL A 259 11.36 8.70 22.45
C VAL A 259 11.55 9.09 23.91
N CYS A 260 10.47 9.50 24.55
CA CYS A 260 10.42 9.69 25.98
C CYS A 260 9.57 8.57 26.60
N VAL A 261 10.14 7.79 27.51
CA VAL A 261 9.45 6.68 28.17
C VAL A 261 9.43 6.85 29.67
N GLU A 262 8.40 6.32 30.32
CA GLU A 262 8.31 6.28 31.77
C GLU A 262 9.19 5.18 32.35
N THR A 263 9.88 5.48 33.42
CA THR A 263 10.71 4.54 34.18
C THR A 263 10.38 4.64 35.65
N ALA A 264 10.86 3.70 36.48
CA ALA A 264 10.70 3.74 37.91
C ALA A 264 11.34 5.01 38.56
N GLN A 265 12.21 5.70 37.85
CA GLN A 265 12.94 6.90 38.32
C GLN A 265 12.42 8.20 37.69
N GLY A 266 11.30 8.16 36.99
CA GLY A 266 10.72 9.28 36.25
C GLY A 266 10.82 9.11 34.72
N TYR A 267 10.79 10.21 33.98
CA TYR A 267 10.82 10.21 32.53
C TYR A 267 12.24 10.15 31.97
N ARG A 268 12.40 9.42 30.87
CA ARG A 268 13.68 9.26 30.22
C ARG A 268 13.56 9.42 28.71
N ILE A 269 14.43 10.26 28.16
CA ILE A 269 14.60 10.39 26.70
C ILE A 269 15.71 9.42 26.25
N CYS A 270 15.40 8.58 25.28
CA CYS A 270 16.34 7.58 24.77
C CYS A 270 15.98 7.12 23.35
N GLU A 271 16.91 6.50 22.67
CA GLU A 271 16.63 5.76 21.42
C GLU A 271 15.78 4.53 21.73
N VAL A 272 14.84 4.19 20.83
CA VAL A 272 13.96 3.03 20.99
C VAL A 272 14.75 1.72 21.18
N ALA A 273 15.88 1.56 20.46
CA ALA A 273 16.76 0.40 20.60
C ALA A 273 17.42 0.27 21.99
N SER A 274 17.45 1.34 22.77
CA SER A 274 18.03 1.30 24.12
C SER A 274 17.03 0.91 25.20
N ILE A 275 15.74 0.86 24.89
CA ILE A 275 14.66 0.53 25.84
C ILE A 275 14.88 -0.87 26.43
N GLU A 276 15.20 -1.84 25.59
CA GLU A 276 15.44 -3.23 26.00
C GLU A 276 16.71 -3.37 26.85
N ARG A 277 17.81 -2.67 26.46
CA ARG A 277 19.15 -2.83 27.06
C ARG A 277 19.28 -2.19 28.44
N GLN A 278 18.44 -1.24 28.78
CA GLN A 278 18.70 -0.31 29.89
C GLN A 278 17.58 -0.26 30.95
N ARG A 279 16.84 -1.35 31.14
CA ARG A 279 15.97 -1.53 32.31
C ARG A 279 16.68 -2.41 33.37
N PRO A 280 17.57 -1.87 34.19
CA PRO A 280 18.15 -2.64 35.28
C PRO A 280 17.01 -3.05 36.24
N GLY A 281 16.75 -4.36 36.33
CA GLY A 281 15.79 -4.93 37.27
C GLY A 281 14.33 -4.99 36.80
N ALA A 282 13.98 -4.47 35.62
CA ALA A 282 12.64 -4.69 35.02
C ALA A 282 12.80 -5.32 33.64
N THR A 283 12.49 -6.60 33.51
CA THR A 283 12.35 -7.27 32.23
C THR A 283 11.12 -6.72 31.52
N LEU A 284 11.24 -6.48 30.21
CA LEU A 284 10.05 -6.24 29.38
C LEU A 284 9.11 -7.43 29.50
N ASP A 285 7.81 -7.15 29.60
CA ASP A 285 6.79 -8.19 29.56
C ASP A 285 6.59 -8.64 28.10
N TRP A 286 7.27 -9.72 27.74
CA TRP A 286 7.22 -10.28 26.40
C TRP A 286 6.04 -11.23 26.27
N GLN A 287 5.19 -10.97 25.28
CA GLN A 287 4.05 -11.83 24.93
C GLN A 287 4.26 -12.42 23.53
N ARG A 288 4.13 -13.74 23.42
CA ARG A 288 4.19 -14.42 22.11
C ARG A 288 2.85 -14.35 21.45
N LEU A 289 2.76 -13.58 20.35
CA LEU A 289 1.52 -13.37 19.61
C LEU A 289 1.74 -13.60 18.11
N SER A 290 0.70 -14.11 17.46
CA SER A 290 0.66 -14.26 16.01
C SER A 290 0.27 -12.92 15.38
N MET A 291 1.07 -12.47 14.42
CA MET A 291 0.83 -11.26 13.65
C MET A 291 -0.13 -11.53 12.47
N SER A 292 -0.05 -12.71 11.88
CA SER A 292 -0.87 -13.15 10.75
C SER A 292 -0.69 -14.63 10.52
N GLN A 293 -1.57 -15.21 9.70
CA GLN A 293 -1.36 -16.56 9.19
C GLN A 293 -0.59 -16.47 7.87
N GLY A 294 0.58 -17.07 7.80
CA GLY A 294 1.35 -17.23 6.59
C GLY A 294 1.12 -18.60 5.94
N THR A 295 1.66 -18.82 4.75
CA THR A 295 1.60 -20.11 4.02
C THR A 295 2.25 -21.26 4.78
N LYS A 296 3.25 -20.97 5.62
CA LYS A 296 3.97 -21.96 6.47
C LYS A 296 3.40 -22.06 7.90
N GLY A 297 2.23 -21.50 8.17
CA GLY A 297 1.61 -21.45 9.51
C GLY A 297 1.55 -20.05 10.11
N GLU A 298 1.30 -19.97 11.42
CA GLU A 298 1.23 -18.69 12.12
C GLU A 298 2.59 -17.97 12.18
N ARG A 299 2.58 -16.68 11.90
CA ARG A 299 3.77 -15.81 12.00
C ARG A 299 3.89 -15.29 13.44
N LEU A 300 4.52 -16.10 14.28
CA LEU A 300 4.71 -15.84 15.70
C LEU A 300 5.95 -14.97 15.95
N PHE A 301 5.79 -13.98 16.83
CA PHE A 301 6.88 -13.14 17.34
C PHE A 301 6.71 -12.90 18.83
N ASP A 302 7.78 -12.54 19.51
CA ASP A 302 7.69 -11.99 20.85
C ASP A 302 7.48 -10.47 20.76
N TRP A 303 6.51 -9.96 21.51
CA TRP A 303 6.08 -8.57 21.52
C TRP A 303 6.14 -7.98 22.90
N ALA A 304 6.60 -6.74 23.00
CA ALA A 304 6.54 -5.96 24.21
C ALA A 304 5.94 -4.58 23.93
N ILE A 305 5.24 -4.02 24.93
CA ILE A 305 4.62 -2.71 24.84
C ILE A 305 5.14 -1.84 26.00
N VAL A 306 5.52 -0.61 25.69
CA VAL A 306 6.05 0.37 26.64
C VAL A 306 5.28 1.67 26.47
N PRO A 307 4.72 2.24 27.56
CA PRO A 307 4.10 3.55 27.50
C PRO A 307 5.10 4.62 27.01
N HIS A 308 4.66 5.39 26.02
CA HIS A 308 5.39 6.54 25.49
C HIS A 308 4.85 7.83 26.12
N VAL A 309 5.74 8.69 26.56
CA VAL A 309 5.36 9.99 27.13
C VAL A 309 5.07 10.95 25.97
N HIS A 310 3.81 11.32 25.82
CA HIS A 310 3.37 12.29 24.82
C HIS A 310 3.01 13.61 25.52
N ARG A 311 3.54 14.75 25.02
CA ARG A 311 3.31 16.09 25.60
C ARG A 311 3.52 16.17 27.13
N GLY A 312 4.48 15.39 27.65
CA GLY A 312 4.86 15.38 29.06
C GLY A 312 3.99 14.50 29.96
N ILE A 313 3.06 13.71 29.42
CA ILE A 313 2.20 12.79 30.17
C ILE A 313 2.20 11.38 29.57
N VAL A 314 1.88 10.40 30.38
CA VAL A 314 1.52 9.05 29.95
C VAL A 314 0.00 8.99 29.92
N ASP A 315 -0.57 9.00 28.72
CA ASP A 315 -2.04 9.14 28.49
C ASP A 315 -2.76 7.80 28.25
N GLY A 316 -2.02 6.70 28.21
CA GLY A 316 -2.58 5.38 27.91
C GLY A 316 -3.00 5.18 26.45
N CYS A 317 -2.59 6.10 25.56
CA CYS A 317 -2.88 6.06 24.12
C CYS A 317 -1.62 5.93 23.28
N HIS A 318 -0.47 6.37 23.79
CA HIS A 318 0.81 6.40 23.09
C HIS A 318 1.75 5.30 23.62
N PHE A 319 2.30 4.51 22.69
CA PHE A 319 3.17 3.38 23.04
C PHE A 319 4.34 3.25 22.09
N VAL A 320 5.45 2.71 22.63
CA VAL A 320 6.47 2.03 21.83
C VAL A 320 6.15 0.54 21.85
N VAL A 321 5.96 -0.07 20.70
CA VAL A 321 5.78 -1.51 20.58
C VAL A 321 7.04 -2.10 19.95
N ILE A 322 7.54 -3.18 20.55
CA ILE A 322 8.77 -3.84 20.14
C ILE A 322 8.43 -5.26 19.70
N ARG A 323 8.87 -5.62 18.49
CA ARG A 323 8.75 -6.97 17.94
C ARG A 323 10.12 -7.62 17.87
N ARG A 324 10.26 -8.85 18.37
CA ARG A 324 11.46 -9.64 18.28
C ARG A 324 11.21 -10.94 17.52
N CYS A 325 12.06 -11.25 16.55
CA CYS A 325 12.01 -12.51 15.81
C CYS A 325 12.35 -13.69 16.73
N LEU A 326 11.67 -14.83 16.58
CA LEU A 326 11.93 -16.03 17.36
C LEU A 326 13.18 -16.76 16.89
N ASP A 327 13.41 -16.79 15.59
CA ASP A 327 14.53 -17.50 14.96
C ASP A 327 15.85 -16.73 15.09
N ASP A 328 15.81 -15.39 15.00
CA ASP A 328 16.95 -14.52 15.29
C ASP A 328 16.53 -13.37 16.25
N PRO A 329 16.75 -13.53 17.54
CA PRO A 329 16.41 -12.50 18.55
C PRO A 329 17.11 -11.14 18.36
N ARG A 330 18.11 -11.04 17.46
CA ARG A 330 18.76 -9.77 17.10
C ARG A 330 17.95 -8.99 16.06
N GLU A 331 17.04 -9.66 15.36
CA GLU A 331 16.10 -9.02 14.46
C GLU A 331 14.96 -8.42 15.26
N ILE A 332 15.06 -7.10 15.51
CA ILE A 332 14.09 -6.34 16.32
C ILE A 332 13.50 -5.24 15.43
N ALA A 333 12.18 -5.06 15.51
CA ALA A 333 11.47 -3.96 14.89
C ALA A 333 10.75 -3.12 15.95
N TYR A 334 10.69 -1.82 15.72
CA TYR A 334 10.12 -0.84 16.63
C TYR A 334 8.98 -0.09 15.94
N TYR A 335 7.92 0.18 16.71
CA TYR A 335 6.74 0.88 16.22
C TYR A 335 6.35 1.98 17.20
N LEU A 336 6.04 3.16 16.69
CA LEU A 336 5.30 4.16 17.44
C LEU A 336 3.81 3.95 17.18
N VAL A 337 3.07 3.80 18.26
CA VAL A 337 1.64 3.45 18.21
C VAL A 337 0.83 4.51 18.93
N VAL A 338 -0.20 5.01 18.25
CA VAL A 338 -1.26 5.83 18.83
C VAL A 338 -2.56 5.06 18.72
N THR A 339 -3.32 4.95 19.80
CA THR A 339 -4.56 4.17 19.77
C THR A 339 -5.55 4.63 20.83
N ALA A 340 -6.81 4.17 20.75
CA ALA A 340 -7.79 4.44 21.78
C ALA A 340 -7.38 3.82 23.13
N PRO A 341 -7.73 4.45 24.26
CA PRO A 341 -7.46 3.89 25.58
C PRO A 341 -8.02 2.48 25.74
N GLY A 342 -7.26 1.61 26.39
CA GLY A 342 -7.67 0.22 26.64
C GLY A 342 -7.52 -0.74 25.43
N THR A 343 -6.93 -0.30 24.33
CA THR A 343 -6.61 -1.19 23.19
C THR A 343 -5.59 -2.24 23.62
N SER A 344 -5.91 -3.52 23.39
CA SER A 344 -5.02 -4.63 23.76
C SER A 344 -3.78 -4.70 22.84
N LEU A 345 -2.65 -5.23 23.36
CA LEU A 345 -1.48 -5.51 22.54
C LEU A 345 -1.81 -6.43 21.37
N HIS A 346 -2.67 -7.43 21.56
CA HIS A 346 -3.12 -8.32 20.48
C HIS A 346 -3.79 -7.53 19.33
N THR A 347 -4.65 -6.56 19.63
CA THR A 347 -5.28 -5.69 18.62
C THR A 347 -4.24 -4.88 17.84
N ILE A 348 -3.24 -4.33 18.53
CA ILE A 348 -2.13 -3.59 17.92
C ILE A 348 -1.31 -4.50 16.99
N VAL A 349 -1.00 -5.72 17.45
CA VAL A 349 -0.25 -6.72 16.67
C VAL A 349 -0.99 -7.11 15.40
N LEU A 350 -2.33 -7.30 15.46
CA LEU A 350 -3.14 -7.55 14.26
C LEU A 350 -3.10 -6.36 13.27
N ALA A 351 -3.15 -5.12 13.79
CA ALA A 351 -3.04 -3.95 12.93
C ALA A 351 -1.66 -3.88 12.24
N ILE A 352 -0.57 -4.09 12.98
CA ILE A 352 0.79 -4.16 12.42
C ILE A 352 0.88 -5.27 11.36
N GLY A 353 0.25 -6.41 11.61
CA GLY A 353 0.22 -7.54 10.69
C GLY A 353 -0.45 -7.23 9.35
N ALA A 354 -1.36 -6.25 9.31
CA ALA A 354 -1.98 -5.79 8.06
C ALA A 354 -0.97 -5.28 7.03
N ARG A 355 0.23 -4.83 7.46
CA ARG A 355 1.26 -4.32 6.54
C ARG A 355 1.68 -5.35 5.48
N TRP A 356 1.60 -6.63 5.79
CA TRP A 356 1.91 -7.70 4.84
C TRP A 356 1.05 -7.63 3.56
N TRP A 357 -0.19 -7.18 3.66
CA TRP A 357 -1.12 -7.23 2.54
C TRP A 357 -0.79 -6.26 1.42
N ILE A 358 -0.13 -5.13 1.71
CA ILE A 358 0.31 -4.24 0.62
C ILE A 358 1.45 -4.87 -0.20
N GLU A 359 2.32 -5.67 0.43
CA GLU A 359 3.37 -6.41 -0.28
C GLU A 359 2.72 -7.43 -1.24
N VAL A 360 1.72 -8.19 -0.76
CA VAL A 360 0.94 -9.14 -1.58
C VAL A 360 0.21 -8.42 -2.72
N ASP A 361 -0.45 -7.30 -2.44
CA ASP A 361 -1.17 -6.53 -3.46
C ASP A 361 -0.23 -5.98 -4.54
N LEU A 362 0.93 -5.46 -4.15
CA LEU A 362 1.93 -4.94 -5.08
C LEU A 362 2.56 -6.07 -5.92
N GLU A 363 2.79 -7.24 -5.35
CA GLU A 363 3.27 -8.42 -6.06
C GLU A 363 2.23 -8.88 -7.09
N ASN A 364 0.99 -9.11 -6.66
CA ASN A 364 -0.13 -9.47 -7.54
C ASN A 364 -0.34 -8.44 -8.66
N ALA A 365 -0.27 -7.15 -8.35
CA ALA A 365 -0.41 -6.09 -9.35
C ALA A 365 0.73 -6.12 -10.38
N LYS A 366 1.97 -6.41 -9.98
CA LYS A 366 3.10 -6.60 -10.90
C LYS A 366 2.93 -7.82 -11.76
N ASP A 367 2.46 -8.94 -11.22
CA ASP A 367 2.15 -10.14 -11.99
C ASP A 367 1.06 -9.87 -13.05
N LEU A 368 0.12 -8.99 -12.73
CA LEU A 368 -0.86 -8.47 -13.68
C LEU A 368 -0.30 -7.35 -14.59
N GLY A 369 0.97 -7.00 -14.49
CA GLY A 369 1.66 -6.07 -15.39
C GLY A 369 1.64 -4.60 -14.96
N LEU A 370 1.47 -4.30 -13.68
CA LEU A 370 1.56 -2.94 -13.15
C LEU A 370 2.88 -2.23 -13.53
N ASP A 371 3.97 -2.98 -13.72
CA ASP A 371 5.29 -2.47 -14.12
C ASP A 371 5.53 -2.47 -15.65
N HIS A 372 4.61 -3.06 -16.44
CA HIS A 372 4.72 -3.19 -17.90
C HIS A 372 4.26 -1.95 -18.67
N TYR A 373 3.74 -0.91 -18.00
CA TYR A 373 3.26 0.28 -18.71
C TYR A 373 4.40 1.03 -19.41
N GLU A 374 4.12 1.49 -20.65
CA GLU A 374 5.09 2.20 -21.51
C GLU A 374 4.81 3.70 -21.58
N VAL A 375 3.85 4.20 -20.80
CA VAL A 375 3.43 5.59 -20.80
C VAL A 375 4.50 6.46 -20.16
N ARG A 376 4.76 7.62 -20.78
CA ARG A 376 5.78 8.58 -20.32
C ARG A 376 5.19 9.82 -19.65
N SER A 377 3.93 10.15 -19.96
CA SER A 377 3.27 11.35 -19.44
C SER A 377 2.80 11.14 -17.99
N TYR A 378 2.87 12.19 -17.19
CA TYR A 378 2.47 12.18 -15.78
C TYR A 378 1.03 11.72 -15.59
N THR A 379 0.10 12.30 -16.35
CA THR A 379 -1.35 12.02 -16.22
C THR A 379 -1.76 10.58 -16.53
N ARG A 380 -0.86 9.78 -17.09
CA ARG A 380 -1.12 8.38 -17.48
C ARG A 380 -0.22 7.38 -16.75
N THR A 381 0.68 7.87 -15.92
CA THR A 381 1.54 7.01 -15.11
C THR A 381 0.78 6.55 -13.87
N LEU A 382 0.81 5.26 -13.58
CA LEU A 382 0.11 4.63 -12.44
C LEU A 382 -1.43 4.76 -12.49
N LEU A 383 -2.01 4.76 -13.69
CA LEU A 383 -3.46 4.66 -13.91
C LEU A 383 -3.89 3.21 -14.05
#